data_6edd5f3252c8fd5b3fdd3c8d9be303a1
#
_entry.id   6edd5f3252c8fd5b3fdd3c8d9be303a1
#
_cell.length_a   1.000
_cell.length_b   1.000
_cell.length_c   1.000
_cell.angle_alpha   90.00
_cell.angle_beta   90.00
_cell.angle_gamma   90.00
#
_symmetry.space_group_name_H-M   'P 1'
#
loop_
_entity.id
_entity.type
_entity.pdbx_description
1 polymer ?
#
loop_
_entity_poly.entity_id
_entity_poly.type
_entity_poly.pdbx_seq_one_letter_code
_entity_poly.pdbx_strand_id
1 'polypeptide(L)'
;MKRNYSLPILSLGHFGIDLACLYFYFTNFPQSGLVKVISAALLYNFLAFALQAPIGYFFDKFPAKRSTAIGILFVLGGFLLGLWHLRTAGLVLCGFGNAFYHVGGSIGIARTNQKGLRDSGVFVSAGALGVSFGTWLAAGYALPVGFFSEKTIWILLLLIALLFLQRMVDSPIREATNTISAGTKAVLLLLSLFAVFIRSFGGLFFPASYKELFTSSEYTALSLFLMVMASGIVAFLGKFLGGFFSILNTRILHKLLPNKSPDLRTGNYIFGTITLLLSAILLTFAGHIPFLCFLGILCFHAAMPITLFELYCILPDRPGFAMGLSTVMLFLGYLPHEFFSLSALPASAILFTLTLLAASCMVASLWIYRHAGHTQNKGGHV
;
A
#
# COMPACT_ATOMS: atom_id res chain seq x y z
N MET A 1 -23.93 -20.84 -7.32
CA MET A 1 -23.01 -19.67 -7.24
C MET A 1 -21.58 -20.17 -7.50
N LYS A 2 -20.93 -19.74 -8.57
CA LYS A 2 -19.48 -20.01 -8.77
C LYS A 2 -18.70 -19.29 -7.66
N ARG A 3 -17.86 -20.02 -6.94
CA ARG A 3 -16.95 -19.42 -5.94
C ARG A 3 -15.99 -18.47 -6.67
N ASN A 4 -15.97 -17.20 -6.26
CA ASN A 4 -15.02 -16.23 -6.80
C ASN A 4 -13.70 -16.30 -6.01
N TYR A 5 -12.66 -16.83 -6.64
CA TYR A 5 -11.33 -16.98 -6.06
C TYR A 5 -10.41 -15.77 -6.31
N SER A 6 -10.93 -14.70 -6.93
CA SER A 6 -10.10 -13.56 -7.34
C SER A 6 -9.38 -12.89 -6.16
N LEU A 7 -10.08 -12.62 -5.05
CA LEU A 7 -9.45 -11.98 -3.88
C LEU A 7 -8.26 -12.76 -3.32
N PRO A 8 -8.35 -14.06 -2.97
CA PRO A 8 -7.21 -14.80 -2.45
C PRO A 8 -6.07 -14.91 -3.46
N ILE A 9 -6.36 -15.12 -4.75
CA ILE A 9 -5.33 -15.23 -5.80
C ILE A 9 -4.60 -13.89 -5.98
N LEU A 10 -5.33 -12.78 -6.07
CA LEU A 10 -4.73 -11.47 -6.23
C LEU A 10 -3.93 -11.04 -5.00
N SER A 11 -4.40 -11.38 -3.78
CA SER A 11 -3.67 -11.08 -2.55
C SER A 11 -2.41 -11.92 -2.40
N LEU A 12 -2.48 -13.24 -2.72
CA LEU A 12 -1.31 -14.11 -2.73
C LEU A 12 -0.27 -13.64 -3.77
N GLY A 13 -0.75 -13.22 -4.93
CA GLY A 13 0.12 -12.68 -5.96
C GLY A 13 0.76 -11.34 -5.56
N HIS A 14 0.04 -10.46 -4.86
CA HIS A 14 0.60 -9.22 -4.31
C HIS A 14 1.74 -9.53 -3.32
N PHE A 15 1.51 -10.47 -2.39
CA PHE A 15 2.56 -10.98 -1.52
C PHE A 15 3.76 -11.51 -2.32
N GLY A 16 3.51 -12.38 -3.32
CA GLY A 16 4.58 -13.04 -4.08
C GLY A 16 5.39 -12.09 -4.96
N ILE A 17 4.75 -11.09 -5.57
CA ILE A 17 5.42 -10.07 -6.39
C ILE A 17 6.30 -9.17 -5.53
N ASP A 18 5.78 -8.65 -4.41
CA ASP A 18 6.56 -7.80 -3.52
C ASP A 18 7.73 -8.58 -2.89
N LEU A 19 7.50 -9.83 -2.48
CA LEU A 19 8.55 -10.71 -1.99
C LEU A 19 9.64 -10.89 -3.04
N ALA A 20 9.29 -11.23 -4.27
CA ALA A 20 10.23 -11.48 -5.35
C ALA A 20 11.04 -10.22 -5.70
N CYS A 21 10.36 -9.07 -5.86
CA CYS A 21 11.01 -7.82 -6.24
C CYS A 21 11.99 -7.34 -5.16
N LEU A 22 11.63 -7.38 -3.87
CA LEU A 22 12.50 -6.96 -2.78
C LEU A 22 13.66 -7.95 -2.57
N TYR A 23 13.39 -9.25 -2.69
CA TYR A 23 14.45 -10.26 -2.69
C TYR A 23 15.46 -10.00 -3.83
N PHE A 24 15.00 -9.77 -5.06
CA PHE A 24 15.85 -9.45 -6.19
C PHE A 24 16.68 -8.19 -5.93
N TYR A 25 16.02 -7.11 -5.47
CA TYR A 25 16.68 -5.84 -5.19
C TYR A 25 17.81 -6.01 -4.18
N PHE A 26 17.54 -6.51 -2.98
CA PHE A 26 18.53 -6.60 -1.91
C PHE A 26 19.64 -7.63 -2.17
N THR A 27 19.34 -8.69 -2.93
CA THR A 27 20.34 -9.69 -3.30
C THR A 27 21.32 -9.17 -4.36
N ASN A 28 20.85 -8.35 -5.31
CA ASN A 28 21.67 -7.88 -6.43
C ASN A 28 22.32 -6.52 -6.19
N PHE A 29 21.79 -5.73 -5.25
CA PHE A 29 22.28 -4.39 -4.91
C PHE A 29 22.56 -4.28 -3.42
N PRO A 30 23.62 -4.98 -2.91
CA PRO A 30 23.99 -4.93 -1.50
C PRO A 30 24.38 -3.51 -1.10
N GLN A 31 24.07 -3.11 0.12
CA GLN A 31 24.21 -1.74 0.64
C GLN A 31 25.68 -1.25 0.82
N SER A 32 26.63 -1.85 0.15
CA SER A 32 28.06 -1.58 0.27
C SER A 32 28.57 -0.41 -0.58
N GLY A 33 27.72 0.51 -0.98
CA GLY A 33 28.14 1.70 -1.73
C GLY A 33 27.01 2.71 -1.85
N LEU A 34 27.01 3.72 -0.97
CA LEU A 34 25.88 4.65 -0.78
C LEU A 34 25.29 5.21 -2.08
N VAL A 35 26.13 5.67 -3.01
CA VAL A 35 25.68 6.32 -4.25
C VAL A 35 25.02 5.33 -5.23
N LYS A 36 25.53 4.10 -5.34
CA LYS A 36 24.95 3.09 -6.26
C LYS A 36 23.65 2.50 -5.74
N VAL A 37 23.51 2.39 -4.42
CA VAL A 37 22.29 1.88 -3.78
C VAL A 37 21.15 2.88 -3.88
N ILE A 38 21.41 4.16 -3.63
CA ILE A 38 20.41 5.23 -3.76
C ILE A 38 19.86 5.26 -5.19
N SER A 39 20.74 5.22 -6.20
CA SER A 39 20.27 5.24 -7.60
C SER A 39 19.44 4.01 -7.99
N ALA A 40 19.76 2.82 -7.47
CA ALA A 40 19.00 1.61 -7.71
C ALA A 40 17.65 1.63 -7.00
N ALA A 41 17.59 2.15 -5.76
CA ALA A 41 16.37 2.34 -5.01
C ALA A 41 15.44 3.33 -5.71
N LEU A 42 15.97 4.47 -6.12
CA LEU A 42 15.21 5.50 -6.82
C LEU A 42 14.66 4.97 -8.16
N LEU A 43 15.50 4.26 -8.93
CA LEU A 43 15.07 3.63 -10.19
C LEU A 43 13.94 2.63 -9.95
N TYR A 44 14.12 1.72 -8.98
CA TYR A 44 13.08 0.73 -8.67
C TYR A 44 11.77 1.39 -8.23
N ASN A 45 11.84 2.31 -7.27
CA ASN A 45 10.65 2.99 -6.75
C ASN A 45 9.94 3.83 -7.83
N PHE A 46 10.68 4.50 -8.71
CA PHE A 46 10.10 5.20 -9.84
C PHE A 46 9.32 4.25 -10.75
N LEU A 47 9.94 3.13 -11.16
CA LEU A 47 9.31 2.15 -12.05
C LEU A 47 8.12 1.44 -11.37
N ALA A 48 8.30 1.04 -10.11
CA ALA A 48 7.30 0.27 -9.38
C ALA A 48 6.09 1.11 -8.94
N PHE A 49 6.27 2.41 -8.65
CA PHE A 49 5.20 3.24 -8.09
C PHE A 49 4.77 4.38 -9.03
N ALA A 50 5.69 5.17 -9.61
CA ALA A 50 5.30 6.32 -10.41
C ALA A 50 4.65 5.92 -11.75
N LEU A 51 5.05 4.81 -12.34
CA LEU A 51 4.48 4.35 -13.61
C LEU A 51 3.12 3.66 -13.49
N GLN A 52 2.63 3.39 -12.27
CA GLN A 52 1.31 2.76 -12.12
C GLN A 52 0.17 3.63 -12.64
N ALA A 53 0.28 4.98 -12.59
CA ALA A 53 -0.78 5.85 -13.09
C ALA A 53 -0.99 5.73 -14.61
N PRO A 54 0.01 5.90 -15.49
CA PRO A 54 -0.16 5.69 -16.93
C PRO A 54 -0.53 4.23 -17.27
N ILE A 55 0.06 3.24 -16.60
CA ILE A 55 -0.28 1.83 -16.78
C ILE A 55 -1.76 1.60 -16.41
N GLY A 56 -2.20 2.13 -15.26
CA GLY A 56 -3.58 2.00 -14.79
C GLY A 56 -4.58 2.62 -15.74
N TYR A 57 -4.31 3.84 -16.21
CA TYR A 57 -5.14 4.51 -17.19
C TYR A 57 -5.34 3.68 -18.47
N PHE A 58 -4.27 3.03 -18.95
CA PHE A 58 -4.33 2.17 -20.12
C PHE A 58 -5.07 0.85 -19.83
N PHE A 59 -4.74 0.17 -18.71
CA PHE A 59 -5.25 -1.16 -18.40
C PHE A 59 -6.66 -1.18 -17.81
N ASP A 60 -7.21 -0.04 -17.42
CA ASP A 60 -8.62 0.05 -17.00
C ASP A 60 -9.62 -0.37 -18.10
N LYS A 61 -9.18 -0.47 -19.35
CA LYS A 61 -10.00 -0.96 -20.47
C LYS A 61 -9.97 -2.49 -20.63
N PHE A 62 -9.13 -3.19 -19.86
CA PHE A 62 -8.87 -4.62 -20.01
C PHE A 62 -9.24 -5.41 -18.74
N PRO A 63 -9.44 -6.74 -18.85
CA PRO A 63 -9.56 -7.60 -17.69
C PRO A 63 -8.29 -7.57 -16.82
N ALA A 64 -8.44 -7.56 -15.51
CA ALA A 64 -7.36 -7.50 -14.52
C ALA A 64 -6.25 -8.53 -14.76
N LYS A 65 -6.62 -9.77 -15.11
CA LYS A 65 -5.69 -10.88 -15.37
C LYS A 65 -4.65 -10.58 -16.46
N ARG A 66 -4.91 -9.67 -17.41
CA ARG A 66 -3.92 -9.30 -18.43
C ARG A 66 -2.76 -8.53 -17.81
N SER A 67 -3.07 -7.52 -17.01
CA SER A 67 -2.03 -6.72 -16.34
C SER A 67 -1.26 -7.54 -15.30
N THR A 68 -1.95 -8.35 -14.49
CA THR A 68 -1.29 -9.20 -13.48
C THR A 68 -0.39 -10.25 -14.12
N ALA A 69 -0.82 -10.90 -15.20
CA ALA A 69 0.02 -11.88 -15.92
C ALA A 69 1.26 -11.24 -16.53
N ILE A 70 1.12 -10.07 -17.19
CA ILE A 70 2.25 -9.30 -17.72
C ILE A 70 3.22 -8.93 -16.58
N GLY A 71 2.69 -8.50 -15.43
CA GLY A 71 3.50 -8.17 -14.26
C GLY A 71 4.35 -9.36 -13.79
N ILE A 72 3.75 -10.55 -13.67
CA ILE A 72 4.47 -11.78 -13.28
C ILE A 72 5.52 -12.14 -14.32
N LEU A 73 5.20 -12.06 -15.62
CA LEU A 73 6.16 -12.36 -16.70
C LEU A 73 7.36 -11.41 -16.69
N PHE A 74 7.15 -10.12 -16.43
CA PHE A 74 8.26 -9.17 -16.27
C PHE A 74 9.15 -9.52 -15.07
N VAL A 75 8.58 -9.88 -13.92
CA VAL A 75 9.40 -10.29 -12.76
C VAL A 75 10.17 -11.57 -13.06
N LEU A 76 9.55 -12.57 -13.69
CA LEU A 76 10.24 -13.79 -14.16
C LEU A 76 11.39 -13.43 -15.11
N GLY A 77 11.15 -12.56 -16.10
CA GLY A 77 12.19 -12.07 -17.01
C GLY A 77 13.31 -11.32 -16.26
N GLY A 78 12.96 -10.55 -15.25
CA GLY A 78 13.92 -9.86 -14.38
C GLY A 78 14.85 -10.84 -13.67
N PHE A 79 14.30 -11.92 -13.12
CA PHE A 79 15.10 -12.99 -12.50
C PHE A 79 16.01 -13.69 -13.51
N LEU A 80 15.52 -14.00 -14.73
CA LEU A 80 16.35 -14.58 -15.78
C LEU A 80 17.52 -13.65 -16.15
N LEU A 81 17.28 -12.35 -16.30
CA LEU A 81 18.37 -11.38 -16.54
C LEU A 81 19.35 -11.30 -15.36
N GLY A 82 18.86 -11.41 -14.13
CA GLY A 82 19.71 -11.50 -12.94
C GLY A 82 20.62 -12.72 -12.96
N LEU A 83 20.11 -13.88 -13.41
CA LEU A 83 20.89 -15.11 -13.60
C LEU A 83 22.03 -14.91 -14.63
N TRP A 84 21.84 -14.06 -15.63
CA TRP A 84 22.87 -13.69 -16.60
C TRP A 84 23.70 -12.48 -16.19
N HIS A 85 23.68 -12.12 -14.90
CA HIS A 85 24.39 -10.97 -14.33
C HIS A 85 24.00 -9.59 -14.89
N LEU A 86 22.89 -9.51 -15.63
CA LEU A 86 22.30 -8.25 -16.12
C LEU A 86 21.42 -7.60 -15.06
N ARG A 87 22.02 -7.31 -13.88
CA ARG A 87 21.31 -6.92 -12.65
C ARG A 87 20.43 -5.69 -12.82
N THR A 88 20.94 -4.63 -13.45
CA THR A 88 20.19 -3.38 -13.67
C THR A 88 19.01 -3.60 -14.61
N ALA A 89 19.18 -4.34 -15.70
CA ALA A 89 18.08 -4.67 -16.60
C ALA A 89 17.04 -5.56 -15.91
N GLY A 90 17.49 -6.51 -15.06
CA GLY A 90 16.64 -7.31 -14.21
C GLY A 90 15.81 -6.46 -13.24
N LEU A 91 16.44 -5.46 -12.59
CA LEU A 91 15.76 -4.53 -11.70
C LEU A 91 14.69 -3.71 -12.44
N VAL A 92 14.98 -3.25 -13.64
CA VAL A 92 14.01 -2.53 -14.49
C VAL A 92 12.79 -3.39 -14.77
N LEU A 93 12.99 -4.66 -15.15
CA LEU A 93 11.87 -5.58 -15.38
C LEU A 93 11.11 -5.89 -14.09
N CYS A 94 11.78 -6.06 -12.96
CA CYS A 94 11.12 -6.23 -11.65
C CYS A 94 10.27 -5.00 -11.29
N GLY A 95 10.76 -3.77 -11.51
CA GLY A 95 10.02 -2.54 -11.26
C GLY A 95 8.76 -2.43 -12.13
N PHE A 96 8.87 -2.68 -13.44
CA PHE A 96 7.72 -2.75 -14.33
C PHE A 96 6.75 -3.86 -13.90
N GLY A 97 7.28 -5.05 -13.60
CA GLY A 97 6.47 -6.19 -13.18
C GLY A 97 5.65 -5.91 -11.93
N ASN A 98 6.27 -5.24 -10.95
CA ASN A 98 5.59 -4.77 -9.74
C ASN A 98 4.45 -3.81 -10.11
N ALA A 99 4.72 -2.78 -10.94
CA ALA A 99 3.72 -1.79 -11.36
C ALA A 99 2.53 -2.44 -12.08
N PHE A 100 2.78 -3.31 -13.04
CA PHE A 100 1.72 -4.01 -13.78
C PHE A 100 0.88 -4.90 -12.88
N TYR A 101 1.52 -5.61 -11.93
CA TYR A 101 0.79 -6.48 -11.01
C TYR A 101 -0.12 -5.69 -10.07
N HIS A 102 0.39 -4.62 -9.47
CA HIS A 102 -0.38 -3.76 -8.57
C HIS A 102 -1.59 -3.14 -9.27
N VAL A 103 -1.42 -2.63 -10.47
CA VAL A 103 -2.52 -2.10 -11.29
C VAL A 103 -3.56 -3.18 -11.57
N GLY A 104 -3.14 -4.34 -12.08
CA GLY A 104 -4.06 -5.42 -12.39
C GLY A 104 -4.79 -5.96 -11.16
N GLY A 105 -4.07 -6.14 -10.06
CA GLY A 105 -4.63 -6.56 -8.78
C GLY A 105 -5.70 -5.58 -8.27
N SER A 106 -5.40 -4.30 -8.32
CA SER A 106 -6.29 -3.20 -7.97
C SER A 106 -7.57 -3.19 -8.83
N ILE A 107 -7.42 -3.27 -10.15
CA ILE A 107 -8.57 -3.41 -11.08
C ILE A 107 -9.42 -4.62 -10.70
N GLY A 108 -8.77 -5.76 -10.44
CA GLY A 108 -9.45 -6.99 -10.05
C GLY A 108 -10.26 -6.84 -8.77
N ILE A 109 -9.66 -6.29 -7.72
CA ILE A 109 -10.32 -6.08 -6.44
C ILE A 109 -11.48 -5.08 -6.55
N ALA A 110 -11.27 -3.94 -7.19
CA ALA A 110 -12.31 -2.92 -7.33
C ALA A 110 -13.53 -3.43 -8.12
N ARG A 111 -13.31 -4.22 -9.17
CA ARG A 111 -14.40 -4.75 -10.02
C ARG A 111 -15.12 -5.97 -9.44
N THR A 112 -14.43 -6.80 -8.68
CA THR A 112 -15.03 -7.97 -8.04
C THR A 112 -15.58 -7.66 -6.66
N ASN A 113 -15.31 -6.47 -6.15
CA ASN A 113 -15.56 -6.09 -4.77
C ASN A 113 -17.05 -6.00 -4.45
N GLN A 114 -17.57 -7.05 -3.84
CA GLN A 114 -18.93 -7.07 -3.28
C GLN A 114 -18.97 -6.53 -1.83
N LYS A 115 -17.82 -6.46 -1.15
CA LYS A 115 -17.68 -6.10 0.26
C LYS A 115 -16.82 -4.86 0.52
N GLY A 116 -16.56 -4.07 -0.52
CA GLY A 116 -15.95 -2.74 -0.43
C GLY A 116 -14.56 -2.74 0.18
N LEU A 117 -14.44 -2.02 1.25
CA LEU A 117 -13.20 -1.73 1.95
C LEU A 117 -12.46 -2.98 2.47
N ARG A 118 -13.19 -4.03 2.89
CA ARG A 118 -12.57 -5.25 3.42
C ARG A 118 -11.63 -5.90 2.40
N ASP A 119 -12.08 -6.01 1.16
CA ASP A 119 -11.32 -6.71 0.11
C ASP A 119 -10.10 -5.87 -0.30
N SER A 120 -10.22 -4.54 -0.28
CA SER A 120 -9.07 -3.63 -0.43
C SER A 120 -8.07 -3.80 0.72
N GLY A 121 -8.55 -3.90 1.97
CA GLY A 121 -7.69 -4.14 3.14
C GLY A 121 -6.93 -5.47 3.05
N VAL A 122 -7.58 -6.56 2.67
CA VAL A 122 -6.96 -7.87 2.47
C VAL A 122 -5.89 -7.81 1.38
N PHE A 123 -6.21 -7.18 0.25
CA PHE A 123 -5.28 -7.06 -0.88
C PHE A 123 -4.02 -6.27 -0.51
N VAL A 124 -4.17 -5.06 0.03
CA VAL A 124 -3.02 -4.20 0.32
C VAL A 124 -2.21 -4.65 1.55
N SER A 125 -2.81 -5.45 2.43
CA SER A 125 -2.07 -6.01 3.58
C SER A 125 -1.08 -7.09 3.14
N ALA A 126 -1.44 -7.92 2.18
CA ALA A 126 -0.59 -9.01 1.69
C ALA A 126 0.76 -8.51 1.16
N GLY A 127 0.80 -7.35 0.46
CA GLY A 127 2.04 -6.74 0.00
C GLY A 127 2.99 -6.37 1.14
N ALA A 128 2.48 -5.89 2.29
CA ALA A 128 3.34 -5.56 3.43
C ALA A 128 4.13 -6.77 3.95
N LEU A 129 3.51 -7.95 3.98
CA LEU A 129 4.20 -9.19 4.30
C LEU A 129 5.21 -9.56 3.20
N GLY A 130 4.84 -9.41 1.92
CA GLY A 130 5.72 -9.67 0.78
C GLY A 130 7.01 -8.88 0.86
N VAL A 131 6.90 -7.57 1.09
CA VAL A 131 8.06 -6.67 1.30
C VAL A 131 8.96 -7.17 2.43
N SER A 132 8.40 -7.46 3.60
CA SER A 132 9.19 -7.88 4.77
C SER A 132 9.85 -9.23 4.57
N PHE A 133 9.12 -10.22 4.03
CA PHE A 133 9.68 -11.54 3.73
C PHE A 133 10.75 -11.48 2.64
N GLY A 134 10.55 -10.71 1.57
CA GLY A 134 11.54 -10.54 0.50
C GLY A 134 12.83 -9.91 1.01
N THR A 135 12.71 -8.86 1.82
CA THR A 135 13.85 -8.20 2.48
C THR A 135 14.59 -9.15 3.41
N TRP A 136 13.86 -9.89 4.24
CA TRP A 136 14.46 -10.88 5.15
C TRP A 136 15.16 -12.03 4.41
N LEU A 137 14.53 -12.59 3.39
CA LEU A 137 15.14 -13.68 2.60
C LEU A 137 16.43 -13.23 1.92
N ALA A 138 16.50 -11.97 1.47
CA ALA A 138 17.68 -11.39 0.85
C ALA A 138 18.79 -11.07 1.88
N ALA A 139 18.44 -10.58 3.06
CA ALA A 139 19.39 -10.26 4.13
C ALA A 139 20.21 -11.46 4.59
N GLY A 140 19.79 -12.67 4.21
CA GLY A 140 20.41 -13.98 4.38
C GLY A 140 21.40 -14.08 5.53
N TYR A 141 21.07 -14.79 6.57
CA TYR A 141 21.98 -15.05 7.66
C TYR A 141 23.41 -15.29 7.17
N ALA A 142 24.28 -14.25 7.21
CA ALA A 142 25.75 -14.28 7.11
C ALA A 142 26.41 -15.17 6.03
N LEU A 143 25.69 -15.78 5.12
CA LEU A 143 26.25 -16.53 4.01
C LEU A 143 26.36 -15.63 2.78
N PRO A 144 27.45 -15.63 2.03
CA PRO A 144 27.53 -15.00 0.72
C PRO A 144 26.65 -15.79 -0.24
N VAL A 145 25.35 -15.53 -0.17
CA VAL A 145 24.37 -16.20 -1.02
C VAL A 145 24.44 -15.53 -2.37
N GLY A 146 25.09 -16.20 -3.32
CA GLY A 146 24.97 -15.84 -4.72
C GLY A 146 23.50 -15.83 -5.13
N PHE A 147 23.15 -15.08 -6.17
CA PHE A 147 21.76 -15.02 -6.69
C PHE A 147 21.20 -16.42 -7.04
N PHE A 148 22.06 -17.39 -7.36
CA PHE A 148 21.75 -18.81 -7.48
C PHE A 148 21.66 -19.48 -6.11
N SER A 149 20.55 -19.27 -5.43
CA SER A 149 20.25 -19.97 -4.18
C SER A 149 18.97 -20.80 -4.31
N GLU A 150 18.81 -21.77 -3.42
CA GLU A 150 17.56 -22.51 -3.30
C GLU A 150 16.34 -21.55 -3.18
N LYS A 151 16.53 -20.43 -2.50
CA LYS A 151 15.48 -19.40 -2.33
C LYS A 151 15.05 -18.84 -3.67
N THR A 152 15.97 -18.57 -4.61
CA THR A 152 15.65 -18.10 -5.96
C THR A 152 14.79 -19.11 -6.71
N ILE A 153 15.11 -20.40 -6.60
CA ILE A 153 14.32 -21.47 -7.24
C ILE A 153 12.89 -21.49 -6.69
N TRP A 154 12.73 -21.44 -5.36
CA TRP A 154 11.40 -21.41 -4.73
C TRP A 154 10.58 -20.17 -5.13
N ILE A 155 11.23 -19.00 -5.25
CA ILE A 155 10.56 -17.79 -5.72
C ILE A 155 10.12 -17.93 -7.18
N LEU A 156 10.96 -18.50 -8.06
CA LEU A 156 10.59 -18.75 -9.46
C LEU A 156 9.41 -19.72 -9.56
N LEU A 157 9.42 -20.81 -8.79
CA LEU A 157 8.31 -21.75 -8.73
C LEU A 157 7.01 -21.09 -8.24
N LEU A 158 7.11 -20.22 -7.22
CA LEU A 158 5.97 -19.43 -6.75
C LEU A 158 5.42 -18.53 -7.86
N LEU A 159 6.28 -17.79 -8.57
CA LEU A 159 5.86 -16.91 -9.65
C LEU A 159 5.20 -17.68 -10.80
N ILE A 160 5.73 -18.84 -11.16
CA ILE A 160 5.13 -19.73 -12.18
C ILE A 160 3.75 -20.21 -11.71
N ALA A 161 3.61 -20.66 -10.47
CA ALA A 161 2.32 -21.07 -9.91
C ALA A 161 1.31 -19.91 -9.90
N LEU A 162 1.74 -18.72 -9.50
CA LEU A 162 0.91 -17.51 -9.54
C LEU A 162 0.46 -17.16 -10.96
N LEU A 163 1.33 -17.30 -11.97
CA LEU A 163 0.97 -17.06 -13.36
C LEU A 163 -0.16 -18.00 -13.82
N PHE A 164 -0.11 -19.28 -13.45
CA PHE A 164 -1.19 -20.22 -13.75
C PHE A 164 -2.49 -19.86 -13.03
N LEU A 165 -2.41 -19.45 -11.76
CA LEU A 165 -3.57 -19.06 -10.97
C LEU A 165 -4.29 -17.81 -11.53
N GLN A 166 -3.59 -16.93 -12.27
CA GLN A 166 -4.24 -15.76 -12.89
C GLN A 166 -5.38 -16.15 -13.87
N ARG A 167 -5.36 -17.36 -14.42
CA ARG A 167 -6.45 -17.86 -15.28
C ARG A 167 -7.80 -17.93 -14.56
N MET A 168 -7.77 -18.07 -13.22
CA MET A 168 -8.95 -18.18 -12.36
C MET A 168 -9.47 -16.82 -11.89
N VAL A 169 -8.75 -15.72 -12.18
CA VAL A 169 -9.18 -14.37 -11.82
C VAL A 169 -10.28 -13.92 -12.75
N ASP A 170 -11.45 -13.68 -12.18
CA ASP A 170 -12.61 -13.13 -12.86
C ASP A 170 -12.84 -11.67 -12.41
N SER A 171 -12.79 -10.74 -13.35
CA SER A 171 -12.93 -9.30 -13.11
C SER A 171 -13.73 -8.66 -14.25
N PRO A 172 -15.06 -8.83 -14.24
CA PRO A 172 -15.91 -8.29 -15.30
C PRO A 172 -15.81 -6.76 -15.32
N ILE A 173 -15.75 -6.19 -16.51
CA ILE A 173 -15.83 -4.74 -16.71
C ILE A 173 -17.25 -4.32 -16.34
N ARG A 174 -17.38 -3.40 -15.39
CA ARG A 174 -18.68 -2.84 -14.98
C ARG A 174 -18.66 -1.35 -15.24
N GLU A 175 -19.72 -0.85 -15.84
CA GLU A 175 -19.99 0.59 -15.88
C GLU A 175 -20.45 1.01 -14.48
N ALA A 176 -19.80 1.99 -13.92
CA ALA A 176 -20.16 2.54 -12.62
C ALA A 176 -20.75 3.93 -12.80
N THR A 177 -21.91 4.14 -12.25
CA THR A 177 -22.53 5.47 -12.20
C THR A 177 -21.97 6.26 -11.02
N ASN A 178 -21.53 7.47 -11.29
CA ASN A 178 -21.03 8.36 -10.24
C ASN A 178 -21.87 9.63 -10.21
N THR A 179 -22.56 9.83 -9.09
CA THR A 179 -23.52 10.93 -8.88
C THR A 179 -22.88 12.21 -8.33
N ILE A 180 -21.58 12.18 -7.99
CA ILE A 180 -20.89 13.34 -7.38
C ILE A 180 -20.49 14.33 -8.48
N SER A 181 -20.65 15.64 -8.23
CA SER A 181 -20.25 16.71 -9.18
C SER A 181 -18.75 16.69 -9.48
N ALA A 182 -18.34 17.15 -10.66
CA ALA A 182 -16.93 17.16 -11.08
C ALA A 182 -16.04 17.97 -10.12
N GLY A 183 -16.51 19.13 -9.65
CA GLY A 183 -15.79 19.96 -8.68
C GLY A 183 -15.59 19.25 -7.34
N THR A 184 -16.62 18.64 -6.80
CA THR A 184 -16.56 17.85 -5.55
C THR A 184 -15.58 16.66 -5.71
N LYS A 185 -15.64 15.94 -6.83
CA LYS A 185 -14.70 14.85 -7.14
C LYS A 185 -13.24 15.33 -7.11
N ALA A 186 -12.97 16.46 -7.76
CA ALA A 186 -11.62 17.01 -7.81
C ALA A 186 -11.08 17.34 -6.43
N VAL A 187 -11.88 17.96 -5.57
CA VAL A 187 -11.44 18.31 -4.20
C VAL A 187 -11.25 17.06 -3.35
N LEU A 188 -12.17 16.09 -3.38
CA LEU A 188 -12.03 14.82 -2.65
C LEU A 188 -10.82 14.04 -3.13
N LEU A 189 -10.56 14.03 -4.44
CA LEU A 189 -9.39 13.39 -5.04
C LEU A 189 -8.10 14.03 -4.51
N LEU A 190 -7.99 15.35 -4.55
CA LEU A 190 -6.82 16.09 -4.07
C LEU A 190 -6.56 15.85 -2.57
N LEU A 191 -7.58 15.92 -1.73
CA LEU A 191 -7.46 15.66 -0.29
C LEU A 191 -7.01 14.23 -0.01
N SER A 192 -7.58 13.24 -0.71
CA SER A 192 -7.20 11.84 -0.55
C SER A 192 -5.75 11.59 -0.99
N LEU A 193 -5.34 12.13 -2.14
CA LEU A 193 -3.98 12.04 -2.66
C LEU A 193 -2.97 12.74 -1.73
N PHE A 194 -3.31 13.91 -1.23
CA PHE A 194 -2.48 14.64 -0.28
C PHE A 194 -2.32 13.88 1.05
N ALA A 195 -3.39 13.27 1.56
CA ALA A 195 -3.31 12.40 2.72
C ALA A 195 -2.37 11.20 2.49
N VAL A 196 -2.38 10.60 1.30
CA VAL A 196 -1.44 9.52 0.93
C VAL A 196 -0.01 10.03 0.88
N PHE A 197 0.25 11.19 0.25
CA PHE A 197 1.57 11.82 0.20
C PHE A 197 2.14 12.07 1.61
N ILE A 198 1.36 12.74 2.48
CA ILE A 198 1.75 13.03 3.86
C ILE A 198 2.08 11.75 4.62
N ARG A 199 1.26 10.71 4.48
CA ARG A 199 1.49 9.44 5.15
C ARG A 199 2.71 8.71 4.61
N SER A 200 2.98 8.78 3.31
CA SER A 200 4.22 8.23 2.73
C SER A 200 5.45 8.92 3.30
N PHE A 201 5.44 10.25 3.33
CA PHE A 201 6.52 11.02 3.92
C PHE A 201 6.68 10.75 5.43
N GLY A 202 5.58 10.68 6.18
CA GLY A 202 5.59 10.33 7.61
C GLY A 202 6.18 8.94 7.88
N GLY A 203 5.91 7.96 7.02
CA GLY A 203 6.45 6.61 7.14
C GLY A 203 7.98 6.55 7.14
N LEU A 204 8.67 7.54 6.59
CA LEU A 204 10.13 7.62 6.58
C LEU A 204 10.74 7.84 7.98
N PHE A 205 9.95 8.31 8.92
CA PHE A 205 10.39 8.57 10.29
C PHE A 205 10.18 7.36 11.24
N PHE A 206 9.46 6.31 10.81
CA PHE A 206 9.27 5.11 11.61
C PHE A 206 10.59 4.40 11.98
N PRO A 207 11.57 4.23 11.07
CA PRO A 207 12.84 3.60 11.42
C PRO A 207 13.57 4.29 12.58
N ALA A 208 13.50 5.61 12.70
CA ALA A 208 14.09 6.35 13.82
C ALA A 208 13.41 6.00 15.15
N SER A 209 12.07 5.92 15.16
CA SER A 209 11.29 5.52 16.34
C SER A 209 11.56 4.07 16.76
N TYR A 210 11.77 3.14 15.80
CA TYR A 210 12.15 1.76 16.12
C TYR A 210 13.58 1.64 16.63
N LYS A 211 14.50 2.43 16.08
CA LYS A 211 15.92 2.37 16.42
C LYS A 211 16.14 2.60 17.91
N GLU A 212 15.42 3.54 18.51
CA GLU A 212 15.49 3.81 19.93
C GLU A 212 15.04 2.62 20.80
N LEU A 213 14.14 1.77 20.28
CA LEU A 213 13.64 0.60 20.99
C LEU A 213 14.63 -0.58 21.04
N PHE A 214 15.54 -0.65 20.07
CA PHE A 214 16.47 -1.76 19.89
C PHE A 214 17.93 -1.38 20.10
N THR A 215 18.24 -0.16 20.54
CA THR A 215 19.60 0.37 20.72
C THR A 215 20.32 -0.08 22.01
N SER A 216 19.86 -1.09 22.72
CA SER A 216 20.70 -1.71 23.74
C SER A 216 21.78 -2.58 23.09
N SER A 217 22.89 -1.96 22.83
CA SER A 217 24.30 -2.40 22.71
C SER A 217 24.75 -3.43 21.67
N GLU A 218 23.97 -4.34 21.13
CA GLU A 218 24.44 -5.27 20.08
C GLU A 218 23.34 -5.63 19.09
N TYR A 219 23.36 -5.03 17.89
CA TYR A 219 22.52 -5.48 16.79
C TYR A 219 22.98 -6.86 16.30
N THR A 220 22.41 -7.90 16.80
CA THR A 220 22.53 -9.23 16.22
C THR A 220 21.69 -9.32 14.93
N ALA A 221 22.04 -10.22 14.01
CA ALA A 221 21.24 -10.52 12.82
C ALA A 221 19.79 -10.88 13.19
N LEU A 222 19.59 -11.44 14.38
CA LEU A 222 18.26 -11.74 14.93
C LEU A 222 17.46 -10.48 15.26
N SER A 223 18.08 -9.44 15.84
CA SER A 223 17.37 -8.19 16.17
C SER A 223 16.95 -7.43 14.92
N LEU A 224 17.78 -7.40 13.89
CA LEU A 224 17.41 -6.81 12.59
C LEU A 224 16.25 -7.59 11.93
N PHE A 225 16.30 -8.93 11.95
CA PHE A 225 15.21 -9.78 11.48
C PHE A 225 13.91 -9.46 12.20
N LEU A 226 13.93 -9.47 13.55
CA LEU A 226 12.76 -9.19 14.37
C LEU A 226 12.18 -7.79 14.07
N MET A 227 13.04 -6.80 13.87
CA MET A 227 12.62 -5.44 13.52
C MET A 227 11.92 -5.38 12.15
N VAL A 228 12.50 -5.98 11.11
CA VAL A 228 11.92 -6.01 9.76
C VAL A 228 10.61 -6.79 9.75
N MET A 229 10.56 -7.95 10.39
CA MET A 229 9.37 -8.79 10.45
C MET A 229 8.29 -8.16 11.32
N ALA A 230 8.63 -7.58 12.48
CA ALA A 230 7.67 -6.91 13.33
C ALA A 230 7.02 -5.72 12.62
N SER A 231 7.80 -4.89 11.92
CA SER A 231 7.26 -3.76 11.15
C SER A 231 6.33 -4.22 10.03
N GLY A 232 6.68 -5.30 9.33
CA GLY A 232 5.84 -5.89 8.29
C GLY A 232 4.55 -6.51 8.82
N ILE A 233 4.63 -7.23 9.93
CA ILE A 233 3.45 -7.82 10.60
C ILE A 233 2.52 -6.71 11.11
N VAL A 234 3.06 -5.67 11.74
CA VAL A 234 2.27 -4.53 12.22
C VAL A 234 1.60 -3.80 11.06
N ALA A 235 2.33 -3.55 9.97
CA ALA A 235 1.77 -2.94 8.76
C ALA A 235 0.69 -3.82 8.11
N PHE A 236 0.92 -5.13 8.04
CA PHE A 236 -0.09 -6.10 7.58
C PHE A 236 -1.34 -6.04 8.44
N LEU A 237 -1.20 -6.19 9.76
CA LEU A 237 -2.32 -6.17 10.69
C LEU A 237 -3.09 -4.86 10.63
N GLY A 238 -2.40 -3.72 10.59
CA GLY A 238 -3.04 -2.41 10.46
C GLY A 238 -3.90 -2.31 9.21
N LYS A 239 -3.35 -2.62 8.04
CA LYS A 239 -4.08 -2.60 6.76
C LYS A 239 -5.23 -3.61 6.73
N PHE A 240 -4.99 -4.83 7.23
CA PHE A 240 -6.01 -5.89 7.28
C PHE A 240 -7.16 -5.49 8.19
N LEU A 241 -6.87 -5.13 9.43
CA LEU A 241 -7.86 -4.73 10.42
C LEU A 241 -8.60 -3.46 10.02
N GLY A 242 -7.92 -2.49 9.38
CA GLY A 242 -8.53 -1.28 8.84
C GLY A 242 -9.67 -1.56 7.88
N GLY A 243 -9.53 -2.60 7.03
CA GLY A 243 -10.60 -3.07 6.16
C GLY A 243 -11.81 -3.67 6.89
N PHE A 244 -11.60 -4.33 8.01
CA PHE A 244 -12.67 -5.01 8.78
C PHE A 244 -13.33 -4.09 9.80
N PHE A 245 -12.55 -3.35 10.58
CA PHE A 245 -13.09 -2.52 11.66
C PHE A 245 -13.89 -1.32 11.16
N SER A 246 -13.63 -0.83 9.97
CA SER A 246 -14.46 0.22 9.38
C SER A 246 -15.90 -0.25 9.17
N ILE A 247 -16.11 -1.51 8.79
CA ILE A 247 -17.45 -2.09 8.67
C ILE A 247 -18.12 -2.20 10.05
N LEU A 248 -17.34 -2.63 11.05
CA LEU A 248 -17.83 -2.72 12.44
C LEU A 248 -18.19 -1.35 12.98
N ASN A 249 -17.35 -0.34 12.75
CA ASN A 249 -17.60 1.05 13.13
C ASN A 249 -18.90 1.59 12.52
N THR A 250 -19.16 1.34 11.24
CA THR A 250 -20.40 1.75 10.59
C THR A 250 -21.63 1.11 11.27
N ARG A 251 -21.55 -0.19 11.61
CA ARG A 251 -22.62 -0.88 12.34
C ARG A 251 -22.85 -0.31 13.75
N ILE A 252 -21.78 0.05 14.46
CA ILE A 252 -21.87 0.69 15.78
C ILE A 252 -22.51 2.06 15.66
N LEU A 253 -22.08 2.87 14.68
CA LEU A 253 -22.67 4.20 14.42
C LEU A 253 -24.15 4.12 14.09
N HIS A 254 -24.60 3.10 13.34
CA HIS A 254 -26.01 2.86 13.08
C HIS A 254 -26.81 2.58 14.37
N LYS A 255 -26.22 1.85 15.31
CA LYS A 255 -26.86 1.56 16.59
C LYS A 255 -26.92 2.79 17.51
N LEU A 256 -25.86 3.60 17.52
CA LEU A 256 -25.75 4.79 18.37
C LEU A 256 -26.56 5.99 17.83
N LEU A 257 -26.73 6.07 16.51
CA LEU A 257 -27.40 7.18 15.82
C LEU A 257 -28.50 6.67 14.88
N PRO A 258 -29.57 6.04 15.41
CA PRO A 258 -30.59 5.39 14.60
C PRO A 258 -31.32 6.35 13.65
N ASN A 259 -31.48 7.62 14.04
CA ASN A 259 -32.14 8.66 13.24
C ASN A 259 -31.24 9.35 12.21
N LYS A 260 -29.93 9.08 12.23
CA LYS A 260 -28.91 9.66 11.33
C LYS A 260 -28.00 8.56 10.80
N SER A 261 -28.57 7.42 10.39
CA SER A 261 -27.77 6.28 9.95
C SER A 261 -26.69 6.71 8.92
N PRO A 262 -25.42 6.80 9.33
CA PRO A 262 -24.36 7.19 8.43
C PRO A 262 -24.18 6.11 7.35
N ASP A 263 -24.00 6.53 6.12
CA ASP A 263 -23.61 5.61 5.05
C ASP A 263 -22.19 5.03 5.31
N LEU A 264 -21.87 3.96 4.60
CA LEU A 264 -20.57 3.27 4.76
C LEU A 264 -19.38 4.23 4.58
N ARG A 265 -19.50 5.18 3.63
CA ARG A 265 -18.45 6.13 3.30
C ARG A 265 -18.20 7.13 4.44
N THR A 266 -19.27 7.64 5.04
CA THR A 266 -19.19 8.46 6.26
C THR A 266 -18.52 7.70 7.40
N GLY A 267 -18.91 6.42 7.63
CA GLY A 267 -18.27 5.56 8.63
C GLY A 267 -16.77 5.35 8.40
N ASN A 268 -16.36 5.20 7.14
CA ASN A 268 -14.97 5.06 6.75
C ASN A 268 -14.14 6.31 7.09
N TYR A 269 -14.62 7.50 6.77
CA TYR A 269 -13.94 8.75 7.10
C TYR A 269 -13.78 8.94 8.61
N ILE A 270 -14.84 8.67 9.38
CA ILE A 270 -14.81 8.77 10.85
C ILE A 270 -13.77 7.78 11.41
N PHE A 271 -13.78 6.53 10.97
CA PHE A 271 -12.83 5.52 11.43
C PHE A 271 -11.38 5.88 11.05
N GLY A 272 -11.15 6.31 9.80
CA GLY A 272 -9.84 6.75 9.36
C GLY A 272 -9.31 7.95 10.15
N THR A 273 -10.16 8.91 10.47
CA THR A 273 -9.81 10.05 11.31
C THR A 273 -9.43 9.60 12.73
N ILE A 274 -10.26 8.76 13.37
CA ILE A 274 -9.99 8.26 14.72
C ILE A 274 -8.68 7.49 14.77
N THR A 275 -8.42 6.59 13.81
CA THR A 275 -7.18 5.80 13.79
C THR A 275 -5.94 6.66 13.58
N LEU A 276 -6.02 7.71 12.74
CA LEU A 276 -4.90 8.65 12.55
C LEU A 276 -4.68 9.52 13.80
N LEU A 277 -5.73 10.04 14.44
CA LEU A 277 -5.58 10.80 15.69
C LEU A 277 -4.99 9.94 16.81
N LEU A 278 -5.47 8.70 16.94
CA LEU A 278 -4.93 7.75 17.91
C LEU A 278 -3.45 7.44 17.60
N SER A 279 -3.11 7.25 16.32
CA SER A 279 -1.73 7.07 15.88
C SER A 279 -0.84 8.26 16.27
N ALA A 280 -1.31 9.49 16.04
CA ALA A 280 -0.56 10.70 16.40
C ALA A 280 -0.23 10.73 17.90
N ILE A 281 -1.23 10.45 18.77
CA ILE A 281 -1.05 10.40 20.21
C ILE A 281 -0.07 9.29 20.61
N LEU A 282 -0.29 8.06 20.12
CA LEU A 282 0.53 6.91 20.49
C LEU A 282 1.99 7.07 20.08
N LEU A 283 2.25 7.60 18.88
CA LEU A 283 3.61 7.84 18.39
C LEU A 283 4.34 8.94 19.13
N THR A 284 3.62 9.91 19.72
CA THR A 284 4.24 10.94 20.58
C THR A 284 4.83 10.33 21.85
N PHE A 285 4.15 9.34 22.43
CA PHE A 285 4.60 8.67 23.65
C PHE A 285 5.44 7.40 23.40
N ALA A 286 5.71 7.08 22.14
CA ALA A 286 6.40 5.85 21.73
C ALA A 286 7.85 5.77 22.28
N GLY A 287 8.55 6.91 22.41
CA GLY A 287 9.92 6.95 22.96
C GLY A 287 10.03 6.48 24.42
N HIS A 288 8.92 6.46 25.17
CA HIS A 288 8.89 6.02 26.58
C HIS A 288 8.40 4.58 26.72
N ILE A 289 7.56 4.10 25.80
CA ILE A 289 6.94 2.77 25.87
C ILE A 289 6.96 2.12 24.47
N PRO A 290 7.86 1.18 24.22
CA PRO A 290 8.02 0.53 22.92
C PRO A 290 6.73 -0.02 22.30
N PHE A 291 5.87 -0.61 23.13
CA PHE A 291 4.59 -1.16 22.67
C PHE A 291 3.69 -0.09 22.01
N LEU A 292 3.75 1.16 22.49
CA LEU A 292 2.96 2.26 21.89
C LEU A 292 3.40 2.61 20.47
N CYS A 293 4.70 2.41 20.14
CA CYS A 293 5.19 2.58 18.79
C CYS A 293 4.50 1.61 17.82
N PHE A 294 4.49 0.32 18.15
CA PHE A 294 3.83 -0.69 17.31
C PHE A 294 2.33 -0.44 17.17
N LEU A 295 1.66 -0.09 18.25
CA LEU A 295 0.23 0.22 18.24
C LEU A 295 -0.06 1.50 17.43
N GLY A 296 0.78 2.53 17.56
CA GLY A 296 0.67 3.76 16.77
C GLY A 296 0.85 3.50 15.27
N ILE A 297 1.82 2.67 14.88
CA ILE A 297 2.05 2.27 13.48
C ILE A 297 0.90 1.40 12.95
N LEU A 298 0.36 0.50 13.76
CA LEU A 298 -0.84 -0.27 13.41
C LEU A 298 -2.00 0.66 13.07
N CYS A 299 -2.30 1.63 13.94
CA CYS A 299 -3.35 2.63 13.73
C CYS A 299 -3.09 3.47 12.47
N PHE A 300 -1.84 3.86 12.22
CA PHE A 300 -1.45 4.59 11.01
C PHE A 300 -1.74 3.82 9.74
N HIS A 301 -1.41 2.53 9.71
CA HIS A 301 -1.65 1.68 8.57
C HIS A 301 -3.12 1.32 8.38
N ALA A 302 -3.95 1.37 9.41
CA ALA A 302 -5.38 1.10 9.33
C ALA A 302 -6.13 2.10 8.42
N ALA A 303 -5.63 3.32 8.26
CA ALA A 303 -6.22 4.31 7.36
C ALA A 303 -5.88 4.06 5.87
N MET A 304 -4.91 3.20 5.53
CA MET A 304 -4.48 3.00 4.14
C MET A 304 -5.56 2.38 3.23
N PRO A 305 -6.23 1.29 3.60
CA PRO A 305 -7.29 0.74 2.75
C PRO A 305 -8.47 1.69 2.58
N ILE A 306 -8.70 2.57 3.56
CA ILE A 306 -9.76 3.57 3.50
C ILE A 306 -9.49 4.60 2.40
N THR A 307 -8.28 5.17 2.37
CA THR A 307 -7.89 6.13 1.34
C THR A 307 -7.93 5.52 -0.06
N LEU A 308 -7.48 4.29 -0.21
CA LEU A 308 -7.52 3.59 -1.49
C LEU A 308 -8.98 3.31 -1.93
N PHE A 309 -9.81 2.82 -1.03
CA PHE A 309 -11.23 2.58 -1.32
C PHE A 309 -11.95 3.87 -1.71
N GLU A 310 -11.62 4.97 -1.05
CA GLU A 310 -12.16 6.29 -1.38
C GLU A 310 -11.80 6.71 -2.82
N LEU A 311 -10.56 6.49 -3.24
CA LEU A 311 -10.14 6.76 -4.61
C LEU A 311 -10.92 5.91 -5.63
N TYR A 312 -11.24 4.66 -5.31
CA TYR A 312 -12.12 3.84 -6.15
C TYR A 312 -13.56 4.37 -6.21
N CYS A 313 -14.06 4.92 -5.10
CA CYS A 313 -15.39 5.56 -5.09
C CYS A 313 -15.43 6.87 -5.88
N ILE A 314 -14.31 7.61 -5.93
CA ILE A 314 -14.20 8.86 -6.69
C ILE A 314 -14.03 8.58 -8.19
N LEU A 315 -13.23 7.55 -8.54
CA LEU A 315 -12.89 7.15 -9.91
C LEU A 315 -13.34 5.70 -10.20
N PRO A 316 -14.65 5.37 -10.12
CA PRO A 316 -15.12 3.99 -10.19
C PRO A 316 -14.87 3.32 -11.55
N ASP A 317 -14.85 4.11 -12.64
CA ASP A 317 -14.58 3.63 -14.01
C ASP A 317 -13.08 3.42 -14.28
N ARG A 318 -12.22 3.93 -13.38
CA ARG A 318 -10.77 3.98 -13.54
C ARG A 318 -10.02 3.49 -12.30
N PRO A 319 -10.32 2.28 -11.77
CA PRO A 319 -9.71 1.80 -10.53
C PRO A 319 -8.18 1.57 -10.64
N GLY A 320 -7.69 1.18 -11.80
CA GLY A 320 -6.25 1.07 -12.04
C GLY A 320 -5.55 2.42 -12.03
N PHE A 321 -6.17 3.44 -12.63
CA PHE A 321 -5.66 4.81 -12.58
C PHE A 321 -5.74 5.39 -11.15
N ALA A 322 -6.82 5.12 -10.41
CA ALA A 322 -6.97 5.52 -9.02
C ALA A 322 -5.85 4.96 -8.13
N MET A 323 -5.55 3.66 -8.28
CA MET A 323 -4.40 3.03 -7.62
C MET A 323 -3.09 3.70 -8.03
N GLY A 324 -2.90 3.91 -9.32
CA GLY A 324 -1.70 4.55 -9.87
C GLY A 324 -1.47 5.95 -9.32
N LEU A 325 -2.51 6.78 -9.20
CA LEU A 325 -2.41 8.08 -8.55
C LEU A 325 -1.98 7.97 -7.08
N SER A 326 -2.55 6.99 -6.35
CA SER A 326 -2.14 6.72 -4.96
C SER A 326 -0.65 6.38 -4.87
N THR A 327 -0.16 5.52 -5.76
CA THR A 327 1.26 5.09 -5.74
C THR A 327 2.22 6.17 -6.23
N VAL A 328 1.80 7.05 -7.15
CA VAL A 328 2.56 8.29 -7.46
C VAL A 328 2.75 9.12 -6.20
N MET A 329 1.71 9.29 -5.37
CA MET A 329 1.84 10.03 -4.11
C MET A 329 2.74 9.31 -3.08
N LEU A 330 2.72 7.98 -3.06
CA LEU A 330 3.68 7.20 -2.27
C LEU A 330 5.13 7.46 -2.72
N PHE A 331 5.37 7.47 -4.03
CA PHE A 331 6.69 7.76 -4.59
C PHE A 331 7.13 9.20 -4.27
N LEU A 332 6.26 10.20 -4.49
CA LEU A 332 6.56 11.58 -4.18
C LEU A 332 6.85 11.82 -2.69
N GLY A 333 6.12 11.14 -1.79
CA GLY A 333 6.38 11.19 -0.36
C GLY A 333 7.70 10.51 0.05
N TYR A 334 8.16 9.54 -0.72
CA TYR A 334 9.46 8.88 -0.52
C TYR A 334 10.64 9.74 -1.00
N LEU A 335 10.47 10.54 -2.06
CA LEU A 335 11.56 11.30 -2.70
C LEU A 335 12.42 12.13 -1.72
N PRO A 336 11.89 12.83 -0.70
CA PRO A 336 12.72 13.60 0.20
C PRO A 336 13.82 12.78 0.91
N HIS A 337 13.60 11.47 1.12
CA HIS A 337 14.59 10.58 1.71
C HIS A 337 15.86 10.42 0.84
N GLU A 338 15.70 10.49 -0.48
CA GLU A 338 16.81 10.33 -1.42
C GLU A 338 17.72 11.57 -1.49
N PHE A 339 17.18 12.74 -1.16
CA PHE A 339 17.88 14.02 -1.34
C PHE A 339 18.29 14.71 -0.04
N PHE A 340 17.64 14.36 1.08
CA PHE A 340 17.84 15.03 2.36
C PHE A 340 18.13 14.01 3.48
N SER A 341 19.10 14.35 4.35
CA SER A 341 19.28 13.62 5.60
C SER A 341 18.20 14.01 6.61
N LEU A 342 17.25 13.10 6.82
CA LEU A 342 16.13 13.31 7.75
C LEU A 342 16.49 12.96 9.20
N SER A 343 17.68 12.42 9.45
CA SER A 343 18.11 11.93 10.77
C SER A 343 18.30 13.04 11.83
N ALA A 344 18.50 14.28 11.40
CA ALA A 344 18.65 15.43 12.30
C ALA A 344 17.29 16.01 12.76
N LEU A 345 16.19 15.55 12.21
CA LEU A 345 14.86 16.08 12.49
C LEU A 345 14.20 15.35 13.67
N PRO A 346 13.41 16.03 14.52
CA PRO A 346 12.71 15.42 15.64
C PRO A 346 11.57 14.51 15.13
N ALA A 347 11.84 13.22 14.97
CA ALA A 347 10.94 12.25 14.34
C ALA A 347 9.54 12.23 14.98
N SER A 348 9.42 12.26 16.31
CA SER A 348 8.14 12.22 17.01
C SER A 348 7.27 13.45 16.72
N ALA A 349 7.84 14.66 16.74
CA ALA A 349 7.11 15.90 16.46
C ALA A 349 6.64 15.94 14.99
N ILE A 350 7.48 15.48 14.06
CA ILE A 350 7.14 15.43 12.64
C ILE A 350 6.03 14.41 12.41
N LEU A 351 6.16 13.18 12.95
CA LEU A 351 5.13 12.15 12.86
C LEU A 351 3.80 12.64 13.43
N PHE A 352 3.81 13.29 14.58
CA PHE A 352 2.62 13.88 15.18
C PHE A 352 1.96 14.88 14.22
N THR A 353 2.74 15.87 13.73
CA THR A 353 2.23 16.93 12.84
C THR A 353 1.68 16.37 11.54
N LEU A 354 2.44 15.47 10.88
CA LEU A 354 2.02 14.86 9.61
C LEU A 354 0.78 13.99 9.79
N THR A 355 0.69 13.24 10.88
CA THR A 355 -0.47 12.38 11.14
C THR A 355 -1.72 13.20 11.44
N LEU A 356 -1.59 14.32 12.19
CA LEU A 356 -2.68 15.28 12.37
C LEU A 356 -3.14 15.91 11.05
N LEU A 357 -2.19 16.28 10.19
CA LEU A 357 -2.50 16.86 8.89
C LEU A 357 -3.24 15.85 7.99
N ALA A 358 -2.83 14.58 8.00
CA ALA A 358 -3.54 13.52 7.30
C ALA A 358 -4.97 13.30 7.87
N ALA A 359 -5.14 13.34 9.20
CA ALA A 359 -6.45 13.28 9.84
C ALA A 359 -7.33 14.48 9.44
N SER A 360 -6.77 15.68 9.37
CA SER A 360 -7.48 16.87 8.91
C SER A 360 -7.98 16.75 7.47
N CYS A 361 -7.21 16.13 6.59
CA CYS A 361 -7.67 15.82 5.22
C CYS A 361 -8.90 14.88 5.23
N MET A 362 -8.93 13.88 6.12
CA MET A 362 -10.08 12.97 6.25
C MET A 362 -11.32 13.70 6.78
N VAL A 363 -11.16 14.60 7.75
CA VAL A 363 -12.26 15.44 8.28
C VAL A 363 -12.80 16.37 7.19
N ALA A 364 -11.92 17.05 6.45
CA ALA A 364 -12.30 17.91 5.34
C ALA A 364 -13.05 17.12 4.24
N SER A 365 -12.56 15.92 3.90
CA SER A 365 -13.23 15.04 2.95
C SER A 365 -14.64 14.63 3.41
N LEU A 366 -14.78 14.29 4.71
CA LEU A 366 -16.07 13.97 5.30
C LEU A 366 -17.05 15.16 5.21
N TRP A 367 -16.56 16.35 5.55
CA TRP A 367 -17.37 17.57 5.51
C TRP A 367 -17.86 17.87 4.09
N ILE A 368 -16.95 17.84 3.10
CA ILE A 368 -17.28 18.08 1.69
C ILE A 368 -18.24 17.03 1.16
N TYR A 369 -18.00 15.76 1.46
CA TYR A 369 -18.85 14.66 1.02
C TYR A 369 -20.30 14.82 1.51
N ARG A 370 -20.47 15.17 2.80
CA ARG A 370 -21.80 15.40 3.38
C ARG A 370 -22.54 16.59 2.78
N HIS A 371 -21.84 17.70 2.56
CA HIS A 371 -22.46 18.90 2.00
C HIS A 371 -22.84 18.73 0.52
N ALA A 372 -22.04 18.01 -0.25
CA ALA A 372 -22.36 17.71 -1.64
C ALA A 372 -23.62 16.83 -1.80
N GLY A 373 -23.86 15.89 -0.87
CA GLY A 373 -25.08 15.06 -0.87
C GLY A 373 -26.36 15.85 -0.57
N HIS A 374 -26.28 16.91 0.24
CA HIS A 374 -27.44 17.74 0.59
C HIS A 374 -27.88 18.68 -0.55
N THR A 375 -26.98 19.10 -1.43
CA THR A 375 -27.32 19.97 -2.56
C THR A 375 -28.08 19.24 -3.67
N GLN A 376 -27.85 17.95 -3.86
CA GLN A 376 -28.58 17.15 -4.85
C GLN A 376 -30.05 16.86 -4.46
N ASN A 377 -30.35 16.68 -3.17
CA ASN A 377 -31.71 16.46 -2.70
C ASN A 377 -32.59 17.71 -2.77
N LYS A 378 -32.00 18.91 -2.80
CA LYS A 378 -32.77 20.16 -2.92
C LYS A 378 -33.10 20.56 -4.36
N GLY A 379 -32.45 20.00 -5.36
CA GLY A 379 -32.70 20.28 -6.79
C GLY A 379 -33.74 19.39 -7.46
N GLY A 380 -34.28 18.40 -6.75
CA GLY A 380 -35.27 17.45 -7.28
C GLY A 380 -36.76 17.80 -7.02
N HIS A 381 -37.04 19.01 -6.55
CA HIS A 381 -38.40 19.52 -6.35
C HIS A 381 -38.61 20.84 -7.14
N VAL A 382 -38.40 20.78 -8.46
CA VAL A 382 -38.93 21.82 -9.37
C VAL A 382 -39.63 21.10 -10.54
#